data_dc47d52a6cbee810082f8c0245f3cc63
#
_entry.id   dc47d52a6cbee810082f8c0245f3cc63
#
_cell.length_a   1.000
_cell.length_b   1.000
_cell.length_c   1.000
_cell.angle_alpha   90.00
_cell.angle_beta   90.00
_cell.angle_gamma   90.00
#
_symmetry.space_group_name_H-M   'P 1'
#
loop_
_entity.id
_entity.type
_entity.pdbx_description
1 polymer ?
#
loop_
_entity_poly.entity_id
_entity_poly.type
_entity_poly.pdbx_seq_one_letter_code
_entity_poly.pdbx_strand_id
1 'polypeptide(L)'
;AMLVCGTNSMGLWFDNWEDNLRFAMQIQDRLERCYPGLARPVNIRRERFNLHATRGSVLIEVGTNGNTLDEALVCAKYLGDTLADVINDLTILQ
;
A
#
# COMPACT_ATOMS: atom_id res chain seq x y z
N ALA A 1 9.29 1.85 -3.18
CA ALA A 1 8.11 1.87 -2.32
C ALA A 1 7.77 0.46 -1.85
N MET A 2 7.26 0.35 -0.66
CA MET A 2 6.80 -0.93 -0.12
C MET A 2 5.49 -0.73 0.63
N LEU A 3 4.47 -1.51 0.27
CA LEU A 3 3.20 -1.54 0.97
C LEU A 3 3.29 -2.50 2.15
N VAL A 4 2.80 -2.08 3.30
CA VAL A 4 2.81 -2.87 4.53
C VAL A 4 1.38 -3.10 4.99
N CYS A 5 1.02 -4.36 5.21
CA CYS A 5 -0.31 -4.73 5.68
C CYS A 5 -0.21 -5.39 7.04
N GLY A 6 -1.03 -4.95 7.98
CA GLY A 6 -1.20 -5.62 9.25
C GLY A 6 -2.18 -6.78 9.15
N THR A 7 -2.17 -7.64 10.14
CA THR A 7 -3.09 -8.78 10.24
C THR A 7 -3.57 -8.94 11.68
N ASN A 8 -4.43 -9.93 11.90
CA ASN A 8 -4.91 -10.29 13.23
C ASN A 8 -4.08 -11.40 13.91
N SER A 9 -2.88 -11.69 13.40
CA SER A 9 -2.06 -12.82 13.90
C SER A 9 -1.67 -12.71 15.36
N MET A 10 -1.65 -11.48 15.93
CA MET A 10 -1.36 -11.25 17.35
C MET A 10 -2.60 -11.33 18.25
N GLY A 11 -3.74 -11.72 17.73
CA GLY A 11 -4.96 -11.88 18.51
C GLY A 11 -5.71 -10.57 18.80
N LEU A 12 -5.25 -9.43 18.31
CA LEU A 12 -5.97 -8.16 18.42
C LEU A 12 -7.11 -8.13 17.39
N TRP A 13 -8.21 -7.43 17.75
CA TRP A 13 -9.33 -7.29 16.81
C TRP A 13 -8.90 -6.55 15.54
N PHE A 14 -9.11 -7.19 14.39
CA PHE A 14 -8.74 -6.63 13.08
C PHE A 14 -9.57 -7.33 12.00
N ASP A 15 -10.88 -7.16 12.03
CA ASP A 15 -11.77 -7.86 11.10
C ASP A 15 -11.58 -7.45 9.64
N ASN A 16 -11.11 -6.22 9.39
CA ASN A 16 -10.96 -5.68 8.05
C ASN A 16 -9.56 -5.87 7.43
N TRP A 17 -8.71 -6.72 8.04
CA TRP A 17 -7.34 -6.89 7.52
C TRP A 17 -7.30 -7.46 6.10
N GLU A 18 -8.24 -8.35 5.76
CA GLU A 18 -8.32 -8.92 4.41
C GLU A 18 -8.76 -7.89 3.38
N ASP A 19 -9.67 -6.98 3.74
CA ASP A 19 -10.06 -5.86 2.87
C ASP A 19 -8.88 -4.95 2.59
N ASN A 20 -8.08 -4.66 3.62
CA ASN A 20 -6.89 -3.85 3.48
C ASN A 20 -5.85 -4.53 2.57
N LEU A 21 -5.69 -5.85 2.71
CA LEU A 21 -4.79 -6.61 1.85
C LEU A 21 -5.24 -6.56 0.39
N ARG A 22 -6.54 -6.71 0.11
CA ARG A 22 -7.05 -6.60 -1.25
C ARG A 22 -6.76 -5.24 -1.86
N PHE A 23 -6.95 -4.18 -1.11
CA PHE A 23 -6.64 -2.82 -1.56
C PHE A 23 -5.15 -2.67 -1.84
N ALA A 24 -4.29 -3.16 -0.95
CA ALA A 24 -2.85 -3.14 -1.16
C ALA A 24 -2.44 -3.91 -2.43
N MET A 25 -3.05 -5.06 -2.69
CA MET A 25 -2.77 -5.85 -3.88
C MET A 25 -3.19 -5.14 -5.16
N GLN A 26 -4.29 -4.39 -5.14
CA GLN A 26 -4.70 -3.57 -6.28
C GLN A 26 -3.69 -2.46 -6.57
N ILE A 27 -3.20 -1.79 -5.53
CA ILE A 27 -2.16 -0.76 -5.65
C ILE A 27 -0.87 -1.39 -6.20
N GLN A 28 -0.46 -2.52 -5.63
CA GLN A 28 0.75 -3.24 -6.04
C GLN A 28 0.71 -3.63 -7.51
N ASP A 29 -0.40 -4.19 -7.96
CA ASP A 29 -0.58 -4.60 -9.35
C ASP A 29 -0.46 -3.41 -10.31
N ARG A 30 -1.09 -2.29 -9.97
CA ARG A 30 -1.01 -1.09 -10.80
C ARG A 30 0.40 -0.52 -10.84
N LEU A 31 1.09 -0.49 -9.68
CA LEU A 31 2.49 -0.03 -9.62
C LEU A 31 3.40 -0.89 -10.48
N GLU A 32 3.25 -2.20 -10.42
CA GLU A 32 4.08 -3.12 -11.21
C GLU A 32 3.84 -2.97 -12.71
N ARG A 33 2.60 -2.72 -13.12
CA ARG A 33 2.26 -2.53 -14.52
C ARG A 33 2.72 -1.18 -15.07
N CYS A 34 2.59 -0.11 -14.30
CA CYS A 34 2.88 1.25 -14.75
C CYS A 34 4.33 1.65 -14.53
N TYR A 35 4.94 1.17 -13.45
CA TYR A 35 6.28 1.56 -13.02
C TYR A 35 7.07 0.32 -12.58
N PRO A 36 7.45 -0.58 -13.52
CA PRO A 36 8.17 -1.80 -13.16
C PRO A 36 9.42 -1.50 -12.33
N GLY A 37 9.59 -2.24 -11.23
CA GLY A 37 10.74 -2.10 -10.34
C GLY A 37 10.61 -1.02 -9.28
N LEU A 38 9.54 -0.20 -9.29
CA LEU A 38 9.35 0.84 -8.28
C LEU A 38 8.93 0.26 -6.94
N ALA A 39 8.07 -0.75 -6.95
CA ALA A 39 7.52 -1.34 -5.75
C ALA A 39 8.25 -2.61 -5.35
N ARG A 40 8.53 -2.75 -4.05
CA ARG A 40 8.95 -4.02 -3.47
C ARG A 40 7.71 -4.87 -3.18
N PRO A 41 7.87 -6.20 -2.99
CA PRO A 41 6.72 -7.04 -2.66
C PRO A 41 5.97 -6.55 -1.42
N VAL A 42 4.67 -6.74 -1.38
CA VAL A 42 3.84 -6.39 -0.22
C VAL A 42 4.36 -7.12 1.02
N ASN A 43 4.55 -6.38 2.10
CA ASN A 43 5.01 -6.91 3.38
C ASN A 43 3.80 -7.13 4.29
N ILE A 44 3.51 -8.39 4.59
CA ILE A 44 2.43 -8.77 5.50
C ILE A 44 3.02 -8.95 6.89
N ARG A 45 2.53 -8.17 7.86
CA ARG A 45 3.05 -8.12 9.21
C ARG A 45 2.02 -8.68 10.20
N ARG A 46 2.52 -9.13 11.34
CA ARG A 46 1.64 -9.61 12.42
C ARG A 46 1.00 -8.47 13.20
N GLU A 47 1.62 -7.29 13.20
CA GLU A 47 1.19 -6.10 13.90
C GLU A 47 0.01 -5.44 13.17
N ARG A 48 -0.83 -4.74 13.91
CA ARG A 48 -2.03 -4.07 13.40
C ARG A 48 -1.76 -2.68 12.80
N PHE A 49 -0.79 -1.94 13.34
CA PHE A 49 -0.36 -0.60 12.89
C PHE A 49 -1.51 0.42 12.80
N ASN A 50 -2.54 0.30 13.61
CA ASN A 50 -3.75 1.14 13.53
C ASN A 50 -4.53 1.00 12.21
N LEU A 51 -4.22 0.04 11.38
CA LEU A 51 -4.90 -0.19 10.10
C LEU A 51 -6.31 -0.77 10.28
N HIS A 52 -6.67 -1.14 11.51
CA HIS A 52 -8.01 -1.60 11.87
C HIS A 52 -9.06 -0.48 11.91
N ALA A 53 -8.62 0.78 11.86
CA ALA A 53 -9.50 1.93 12.04
C ALA A 53 -10.51 2.08 10.90
N THR A 54 -10.12 1.73 9.67
CA THR A 54 -11.01 1.79 8.50
C THR A 54 -10.71 0.63 7.54
N ARG A 55 -11.66 0.35 6.65
CA ARG A 55 -11.43 -0.55 5.52
C ARG A 55 -10.63 0.20 4.46
N GLY A 56 -9.71 -0.51 3.80
CA GLY A 56 -8.85 0.09 2.80
C GLY A 56 -7.67 0.88 3.39
N SER A 57 -7.24 0.54 4.59
CA SER A 57 -6.08 1.15 5.24
C SER A 57 -4.81 0.41 4.85
N VAL A 58 -3.76 1.16 4.52
CA VAL A 58 -2.46 0.62 4.12
C VAL A 58 -1.36 1.53 4.67
N LEU A 59 -0.27 0.94 5.13
CA LEU A 59 0.94 1.68 5.46
C LEU A 59 1.90 1.62 4.28
N ILE A 60 2.50 2.74 3.91
CA ILE A 60 3.39 2.80 2.76
C ILE A 60 4.74 3.37 3.18
N GLU A 61 5.80 2.61 2.90
CA GLU A 61 7.17 3.09 3.02
C GLU A 61 7.63 3.58 1.65
N VAL A 62 7.92 4.87 1.53
CA VAL A 62 8.22 5.49 0.23
C VAL A 62 9.70 5.37 -0.12
N GLY A 63 10.60 5.66 0.80
CA GLY A 63 12.04 5.60 0.59
C GLY A 63 12.72 4.66 1.59
N THR A 64 14.02 4.47 1.40
CA THR A 64 14.88 3.71 2.30
C THR A 64 16.17 4.49 2.56
N ASN A 65 17.00 3.99 3.49
CA ASN A 65 18.30 4.60 3.77
C ASN A 65 19.24 4.65 2.55
N GLY A 66 19.00 3.82 1.54
CA GLY A 66 19.76 3.80 0.30
C GLY A 66 19.31 4.78 -0.76
N ASN A 67 18.19 5.49 -0.54
CA ASN A 67 17.66 6.44 -1.50
C ASN A 67 18.10 7.86 -1.20
N THR A 68 18.30 8.67 -2.26
CA THR A 68 18.43 10.12 -2.10
C THR A 68 17.03 10.72 -1.87
N LEU A 69 17.00 11.96 -1.37
CA LEU A 69 15.74 12.69 -1.22
C LEU A 69 15.01 12.83 -2.57
N ASP A 70 15.72 13.15 -3.64
CA ASP A 70 15.14 13.31 -4.97
C ASP A 70 14.52 12.00 -5.46
N GLU A 71 15.19 10.87 -5.25
CA GLU A 71 14.65 9.55 -5.60
C GLU A 71 13.37 9.25 -4.82
N ALA A 72 13.34 9.57 -3.52
CA ALA A 72 12.16 9.39 -2.69
C ALA A 72 10.99 10.27 -3.13
N LEU A 73 11.26 11.51 -3.52
CA LEU A 73 10.23 12.43 -4.03
C LEU A 73 9.63 11.96 -5.35
N VAL A 74 10.45 11.45 -6.26
CA VAL A 74 9.98 10.89 -7.54
C VAL A 74 9.11 9.66 -7.27
N CYS A 75 9.53 8.79 -6.38
CA CYS A 75 8.76 7.62 -5.97
C CYS A 75 7.40 8.03 -5.39
N ALA A 76 7.39 9.03 -4.51
CA ALA A 76 6.15 9.54 -3.92
C ALA A 76 5.19 10.08 -4.98
N LYS A 77 5.70 10.75 -6.01
CA LYS A 77 4.88 11.25 -7.12
C LYS A 77 4.22 10.12 -7.89
N TYR A 78 4.98 9.10 -8.29
CA TYR A 78 4.44 7.95 -9.01
C TYR A 78 3.45 7.17 -8.16
N LEU A 79 3.71 7.05 -6.87
CA LEU A 79 2.81 6.42 -5.94
C LEU A 79 1.49 7.19 -5.82
N GLY A 80 1.56 8.53 -5.71
CA GLY A 80 0.37 9.38 -5.66
C GLY A 80 -0.49 9.27 -6.91
N ASP A 81 0.14 9.26 -8.10
CA ASP A 81 -0.57 9.08 -9.37
C ASP A 81 -1.25 7.71 -9.42
N THR A 82 -0.58 6.67 -8.95
CA THR A 82 -1.12 5.31 -8.91
C THR A 82 -2.31 5.21 -7.95
N LEU A 83 -2.20 5.80 -6.76
CA LEU A 83 -3.30 5.81 -5.79
C LEU A 83 -4.52 6.52 -6.35
N ALA A 84 -4.33 7.65 -7.02
CA ALA A 84 -5.41 8.38 -7.66
C ALA A 84 -6.12 7.52 -8.71
N ASP A 85 -5.36 6.80 -9.54
CA ASP A 85 -5.91 5.91 -10.57
C ASP A 85 -6.70 4.76 -9.95
N VAL A 86 -6.16 4.10 -8.93
CA VAL A 86 -6.83 2.97 -8.26
C VAL A 86 -8.12 3.43 -7.60
N ILE A 87 -8.08 4.54 -6.86
CA ILE A 87 -9.28 5.08 -6.19
C ILE A 87 -10.33 5.50 -7.22
N ASN A 88 -9.92 6.11 -8.31
CA ASN A 88 -10.83 6.50 -9.38
C ASN A 88 -11.52 5.29 -10.02
N ASP A 89 -10.77 4.23 -10.31
CA ASP A 89 -11.32 2.99 -10.85
C ASP A 89 -12.35 2.37 -9.90
N LEU A 90 -12.06 2.34 -8.59
CA LEU A 90 -13.00 1.83 -7.59
C LEU A 90 -14.27 2.67 -7.51
N THR A 91 -14.16 3.98 -7.66
CA THR A 91 -15.31 4.90 -7.65
C THR A 91 -16.20 4.67 -8.86
N ILE A 92 -15.63 4.43 -10.04
CA ILE A 92 -16.39 4.17 -11.26
C ILE A 92 -17.17 2.85 -11.18
N LEU A 93 -16.61 1.86 -10.48
CA LEU A 93 -17.23 0.53 -10.36
C LEU A 93 -18.37 0.46 -9.32
N GLN A 94 -18.57 1.52 -8.56
CA GLN A 94 -19.66 1.59 -7.57
C GLN A 94 -21.00 2.03 -8.25
#